data_6c9776d5a8a9fb1e100a50f5a7225963
#
_entry.id   6c9776d5a8a9fb1e100a50f5a7225963
#
_cell.length_a   1.000
_cell.length_b   1.000
_cell.length_c   1.000
_cell.angle_alpha   90.00
_cell.angle_beta   90.00
_cell.angle_gamma   90.00
#
_symmetry.space_group_name_H-M   'P 1'
#
loop_
_entity.id
_entity.type
_entity.pdbx_description
1 polymer ?
#
loop_
_entity_poly.entity_id
_entity_poly.type
_entity_poly.pdbx_seq_one_letter_code
_entity_poly.pdbx_strand_id
1 'polypeptide(L)'
;MKNTIGKVTQRTKIAAGLFWADYSVLGAQVQELEAAGVDWLHVEVRDGKYMDFGMPRGGFDILEGVRKSTSLEIEAQLQMVRPGFDVFRQLKELGVNLITLPLETMGEMTMQALTYIKDELGLKAGVWAWQGTPICAFEQYLVPFVDIIEYESRAHFWVKESGKSPHDMDAIMSENIRRMRAMVDEAGLQDSMELMVDGGLNAGNVAEFIRLGMTVGEFSSPLLKGPNGKFAPGT
;
A
#
# COMPACT_ATOMS: atom_id res chain seq x y z
N MET A 1 -6.02 -19.25 8.52
CA MET A 1 -5.24 -18.36 7.62
C MET A 1 -3.96 -17.94 8.31
N LYS A 2 -2.84 -17.88 7.61
CA LYS A 2 -1.62 -17.29 8.17
C LYS A 2 -1.77 -15.78 8.05
N ASN A 3 -1.85 -15.10 9.20
CA ASN A 3 -1.84 -13.63 9.21
C ASN A 3 -0.43 -13.16 8.78
N THR A 4 -0.31 -12.54 7.62
CA THR A 4 0.95 -12.11 7.02
C THR A 4 1.17 -10.59 7.11
N ILE A 5 0.08 -9.82 7.21
CA ILE A 5 0.17 -8.36 7.34
C ILE A 5 0.73 -7.97 8.71
N GLY A 6 1.69 -7.05 8.75
CA GLY A 6 2.30 -6.54 9.97
C GLY A 6 3.09 -7.58 10.77
N LYS A 7 3.42 -8.71 10.16
CA LYS A 7 4.32 -9.71 10.73
C LYS A 7 5.59 -9.76 9.90
N VAL A 8 6.65 -9.13 10.37
CA VAL A 8 7.94 -9.13 9.69
C VAL A 8 8.47 -10.55 9.54
N THR A 9 8.94 -10.87 8.35
CA THR A 9 9.49 -12.18 8.00
C THR A 9 10.87 -12.00 7.37
N GLN A 10 11.64 -13.07 7.28
CA GLN A 10 12.96 -13.01 6.64
C GLN A 10 12.91 -12.84 5.11
N ARG A 11 11.75 -13.06 4.47
CA ARG A 11 11.57 -12.84 3.03
C ARG A 11 10.76 -11.57 2.79
N THR A 12 11.04 -10.90 1.68
CA THR A 12 10.19 -9.81 1.20
C THR A 12 8.81 -10.33 0.80
N LYS A 13 7.77 -9.60 1.16
CA LYS A 13 6.37 -9.90 0.86
C LYS A 13 5.91 -9.17 -0.39
N ILE A 14 4.88 -9.72 -1.03
CA ILE A 14 4.22 -9.16 -2.20
C ILE A 14 2.80 -8.77 -1.81
N ALA A 15 2.52 -7.47 -1.88
CA ALA A 15 1.17 -6.92 -1.88
C ALA A 15 0.72 -6.76 -3.34
N ALA A 16 -0.38 -7.40 -3.72
CA ALA A 16 -0.89 -7.29 -5.08
C ALA A 16 -1.90 -6.16 -5.18
N GLY A 17 -1.52 -5.07 -5.86
CA GLY A 17 -2.37 -3.91 -6.09
C GLY A 17 -3.41 -4.15 -7.17
N LEU A 18 -4.66 -3.82 -6.88
CA LEU A 18 -5.79 -4.07 -7.80
C LEU A 18 -6.13 -2.87 -8.69
N PHE A 19 -5.35 -1.81 -8.67
CA PHE A 19 -5.61 -0.58 -9.45
C PHE A 19 -5.76 -0.84 -10.96
N TRP A 20 -4.96 -1.77 -11.49
CA TRP A 20 -4.97 -2.12 -12.91
C TRP A 20 -5.80 -3.38 -13.22
N ALA A 21 -6.55 -3.90 -12.25
CA ALA A 21 -7.42 -5.07 -12.46
C ALA A 21 -8.49 -4.77 -13.52
N ASP A 22 -8.89 -5.79 -14.23
CA ASP A 22 -10.09 -5.77 -15.07
C ASP A 22 -11.31 -6.11 -14.23
N TYR A 23 -12.11 -5.12 -13.91
CA TYR A 23 -13.25 -5.27 -13.01
C TYR A 23 -14.34 -6.20 -13.56
N SER A 24 -14.36 -6.45 -14.87
CA SER A 24 -15.31 -7.42 -15.48
C SER A 24 -15.01 -8.86 -15.10
N VAL A 25 -13.76 -9.15 -14.69
CA VAL A 25 -13.27 -10.48 -14.29
C VAL A 25 -12.50 -10.46 -12.98
N LEU A 26 -12.72 -9.44 -12.15
CA LEU A 26 -11.97 -9.17 -10.93
C LEU A 26 -11.85 -10.40 -10.02
N GLY A 27 -12.95 -11.12 -9.80
CA GLY A 27 -12.94 -12.32 -8.94
C GLY A 27 -11.99 -13.41 -9.43
N ALA A 28 -11.93 -13.64 -10.75
CA ALA A 28 -10.99 -14.61 -11.34
C ALA A 28 -9.53 -14.15 -11.17
N GLN A 29 -9.25 -12.86 -11.42
CA GLN A 29 -7.92 -12.31 -11.24
C GLN A 29 -7.43 -12.42 -9.79
N VAL A 30 -8.29 -12.13 -8.84
CA VAL A 30 -7.99 -12.26 -7.40
C VAL A 30 -7.65 -13.70 -7.04
N GLN A 31 -8.40 -14.68 -7.58
CA GLN A 31 -8.11 -16.11 -7.36
C GLN A 31 -6.78 -16.53 -7.99
N GLU A 32 -6.45 -16.01 -9.18
CA GLU A 32 -5.14 -16.24 -9.81
C GLU A 32 -3.99 -15.69 -8.99
N LEU A 33 -4.13 -14.47 -8.42
CA LEU A 33 -3.15 -13.87 -7.51
C LEU A 33 -2.96 -14.70 -6.23
N GLU A 34 -4.06 -15.17 -5.64
CA GLU A 34 -4.01 -16.06 -4.46
C GLU A 34 -3.30 -17.38 -4.79
N ALA A 35 -3.61 -17.99 -5.94
CA ALA A 35 -2.95 -19.21 -6.42
C ALA A 35 -1.45 -19.01 -6.73
N ALA A 36 -1.07 -17.82 -7.19
CA ALA A 36 0.31 -17.44 -7.43
C ALA A 36 1.11 -17.20 -6.13
N GLY A 37 0.45 -17.11 -4.98
CA GLY A 37 1.11 -17.04 -3.68
C GLY A 37 1.50 -15.63 -3.24
N VAL A 38 0.77 -14.58 -3.69
CA VAL A 38 0.92 -13.23 -3.11
C VAL A 38 0.57 -13.25 -1.63
N ASP A 39 1.12 -12.34 -0.85
CA ASP A 39 0.94 -12.33 0.60
C ASP A 39 -0.39 -11.72 1.02
N TRP A 40 -0.81 -10.64 0.35
CA TRP A 40 -2.11 -9.99 0.54
C TRP A 40 -2.51 -9.16 -0.68
N LEU A 41 -3.74 -8.67 -0.69
CA LEU A 41 -4.25 -7.76 -1.70
C LEU A 41 -4.19 -6.32 -1.19
N HIS A 42 -3.71 -5.43 -2.03
CA HIS A 42 -3.68 -4.00 -1.80
C HIS A 42 -4.79 -3.32 -2.62
N VAL A 43 -5.67 -2.59 -1.94
CA VAL A 43 -6.81 -1.91 -2.56
C VAL A 43 -6.79 -0.43 -2.21
N GLU A 44 -6.62 0.40 -3.22
CA GLU A 44 -6.72 1.85 -3.05
C GLU A 44 -8.18 2.27 -2.97
N VAL A 45 -8.56 2.91 -1.87
CA VAL A 45 -9.92 3.41 -1.64
C VAL A 45 -9.92 4.93 -1.75
N ARG A 46 -10.64 5.45 -2.74
CA ARG A 46 -10.56 6.85 -3.16
C ARG A 46 -11.87 7.60 -2.98
N ASP A 47 -11.79 8.86 -2.56
CA ASP A 47 -12.93 9.78 -2.48
C ASP A 47 -13.07 10.72 -3.70
N GLY A 48 -12.13 10.64 -4.64
CA GLY A 48 -12.09 11.54 -5.81
C GLY A 48 -11.72 12.99 -5.51
N LYS A 49 -11.27 13.29 -4.28
CA LYS A 49 -10.86 14.64 -3.85
C LYS A 49 -9.36 14.74 -3.60
N TYR A 50 -8.78 13.69 -3.02
CA TYR A 50 -7.35 13.66 -2.70
C TYR A 50 -6.49 13.46 -3.94
N MET A 51 -6.99 12.70 -4.91
CA MET A 51 -6.31 12.39 -6.16
C MET A 51 -7.10 12.94 -7.34
N ASP A 52 -6.45 13.73 -8.18
CA ASP A 52 -7.05 14.30 -9.39
C ASP A 52 -6.99 13.33 -10.58
N PHE A 53 -7.53 12.13 -10.42
CA PHE A 53 -7.63 11.12 -11.46
C PHE A 53 -9.02 11.02 -12.12
N GLY A 54 -9.82 12.05 -11.99
CA GLY A 54 -11.20 12.04 -12.48
C GLY A 54 -12.10 11.12 -11.64
N MET A 55 -12.75 10.14 -12.26
CA MET A 55 -13.67 9.25 -11.54
C MET A 55 -12.93 8.37 -10.52
N PRO A 56 -13.45 8.21 -9.29
CA PRO A 56 -12.91 7.29 -8.31
C PRO A 56 -12.81 5.88 -8.90
N ARG A 57 -11.61 5.31 -8.85
CA ARG A 57 -11.39 3.89 -9.14
C ARG A 57 -11.16 3.18 -7.83
N GLY A 58 -11.87 2.10 -7.60
CA GLY A 58 -11.88 1.44 -6.33
C GLY A 58 -12.98 1.99 -5.41
N GLY A 59 -13.24 1.32 -4.34
CA GLY A 59 -14.25 1.71 -3.37
C GLY A 59 -14.84 0.51 -2.65
N PHE A 60 -15.87 0.76 -1.88
CA PHE A 60 -16.52 -0.26 -1.05
C PHE A 60 -17.11 -1.41 -1.86
N ASP A 61 -17.71 -1.13 -3.02
CA ASP A 61 -18.29 -2.18 -3.90
C ASP A 61 -17.22 -3.14 -4.42
N ILE A 62 -16.02 -2.62 -4.71
CA ILE A 62 -14.90 -3.45 -5.16
C ILE A 62 -14.40 -4.32 -4.02
N LEU A 63 -14.23 -3.77 -2.82
CA LEU A 63 -13.84 -4.54 -1.64
C LEU A 63 -14.81 -5.68 -1.34
N GLU A 64 -16.11 -5.45 -1.48
CA GLU A 64 -17.10 -6.50 -1.32
C GLU A 64 -16.91 -7.64 -2.34
N GLY A 65 -16.69 -7.30 -3.61
CA GLY A 65 -16.42 -8.26 -4.68
C GLY A 65 -15.12 -9.03 -4.45
N VAL A 66 -14.06 -8.33 -4.06
CA VAL A 66 -12.75 -8.91 -3.72
C VAL A 66 -12.91 -9.89 -2.55
N ARG A 67 -13.55 -9.47 -1.45
CA ARG A 67 -13.71 -10.33 -0.26
C ARG A 67 -14.47 -11.61 -0.54
N LYS A 68 -15.45 -11.58 -1.43
CA LYS A 68 -16.19 -12.78 -1.86
C LYS A 68 -15.34 -13.78 -2.65
N SER A 69 -14.23 -13.34 -3.22
CA SER A 69 -13.43 -14.12 -4.17
C SER A 69 -12.17 -14.73 -3.57
N THR A 70 -11.76 -14.35 -2.35
CA THR A 70 -10.49 -14.76 -1.75
C THR A 70 -10.54 -14.91 -0.25
N SER A 71 -9.58 -15.65 0.30
CA SER A 71 -9.29 -15.71 1.73
C SER A 71 -8.06 -14.90 2.14
N LEU A 72 -7.35 -14.30 1.20
CA LEU A 72 -6.19 -13.44 1.48
C LEU A 72 -6.56 -12.28 2.40
N GLU A 73 -5.59 -11.79 3.15
CA GLU A 73 -5.71 -10.53 3.84
C GLU A 73 -5.85 -9.38 2.84
N ILE A 74 -6.64 -8.36 3.20
CA ILE A 74 -6.88 -7.18 2.37
C ILE A 74 -6.40 -5.97 3.14
N GLU A 75 -5.55 -5.20 2.51
CA GLU A 75 -5.19 -3.85 2.89
C GLU A 75 -6.06 -2.85 2.14
N ALA A 76 -6.57 -1.85 2.84
CA ALA A 76 -7.21 -0.68 2.25
C ALA A 76 -6.31 0.54 2.44
N GLN A 77 -5.65 0.97 1.37
CA GLN A 77 -4.92 2.24 1.33
C GLN A 77 -5.92 3.37 1.09
N LEU A 78 -6.09 4.26 2.07
CA LEU A 78 -7.05 5.35 1.97
C LEU A 78 -6.46 6.55 1.24
N GLN A 79 -6.84 6.73 0.01
CA GLN A 79 -6.54 7.93 -0.78
C GLN A 79 -7.72 8.93 -0.70
N MET A 80 -7.94 9.43 0.52
CA MET A 80 -9.10 10.23 0.89
C MET A 80 -8.70 11.47 1.69
N VAL A 81 -9.53 12.50 1.62
CA VAL A 81 -9.37 13.70 2.44
C VAL A 81 -10.09 13.49 3.77
N ARG A 82 -9.32 13.32 4.85
CA ARG A 82 -9.82 13.18 6.23
C ARG A 82 -10.96 12.15 6.36
N PRO A 83 -10.71 10.87 6.02
CA PRO A 83 -11.72 9.83 6.21
C PRO A 83 -12.17 9.76 7.67
N GLY A 84 -13.48 9.67 7.87
CA GLY A 84 -14.07 9.60 9.21
C GLY A 84 -14.12 8.16 9.77
N PHE A 85 -14.48 8.03 11.03
CA PHE A 85 -14.57 6.72 11.71
C PHE A 85 -15.65 5.80 11.14
N ASP A 86 -16.66 6.34 10.48
CA ASP A 86 -17.66 5.59 9.73
C ASP A 86 -17.05 4.85 8.55
N VAL A 87 -16.10 5.46 7.84
CA VAL A 87 -15.33 4.81 6.77
C VAL A 87 -14.58 3.59 7.33
N PHE A 88 -13.89 3.74 8.46
CA PHE A 88 -13.13 2.65 9.07
C PHE A 88 -14.02 1.48 9.51
N ARG A 89 -15.21 1.78 10.07
CA ARG A 89 -16.19 0.74 10.42
C ARG A 89 -16.68 -0.02 9.20
N GLN A 90 -17.03 0.70 8.12
CA GLN A 90 -17.45 0.09 6.87
C GLN A 90 -16.37 -0.83 6.29
N LEU A 91 -15.10 -0.41 6.31
CA LEU A 91 -13.99 -1.24 5.84
C LEU A 91 -13.85 -2.53 6.65
N LYS A 92 -14.03 -2.46 7.98
CA LYS A 92 -14.07 -3.65 8.83
C LYS A 92 -15.21 -4.59 8.44
N GLU A 93 -16.40 -4.07 8.23
CA GLU A 93 -17.59 -4.85 7.83
C GLU A 93 -17.39 -5.54 6.47
N LEU A 94 -16.62 -4.91 5.57
CA LEU A 94 -16.23 -5.47 4.27
C LEU A 94 -15.08 -6.49 4.37
N GLY A 95 -14.56 -6.76 5.57
CA GLY A 95 -13.53 -7.77 5.79
C GLY A 95 -12.12 -7.31 5.47
N VAL A 96 -11.85 -6.01 5.53
CA VAL A 96 -10.50 -5.44 5.47
C VAL A 96 -9.73 -5.83 6.74
N ASN A 97 -8.44 -6.10 6.59
CA ASN A 97 -7.56 -6.55 7.68
C ASN A 97 -6.58 -5.47 8.13
N LEU A 98 -6.19 -4.58 7.23
CA LEU A 98 -5.28 -3.46 7.46
C LEU A 98 -5.83 -2.19 6.82
N ILE A 99 -5.75 -1.06 7.52
CA ILE A 99 -6.06 0.26 6.98
C ILE A 99 -4.81 1.12 7.06
N THR A 100 -4.37 1.68 5.92
CA THR A 100 -3.28 2.65 5.85
C THR A 100 -3.82 4.06 5.59
N LEU A 101 -3.37 5.01 6.43
CA LEU A 101 -3.87 6.38 6.48
C LEU A 101 -2.92 7.36 5.78
N PRO A 102 -3.43 8.29 4.95
CA PRO A 102 -2.61 9.30 4.28
C PRO A 102 -2.12 10.37 5.27
N LEU A 103 -0.82 10.53 5.44
CA LEU A 103 -0.26 11.52 6.36
C LEU A 103 -0.64 12.96 5.98
N GLU A 104 -0.68 13.26 4.69
CA GLU A 104 -0.92 14.60 4.18
C GLU A 104 -2.33 15.13 4.47
N THR A 105 -3.31 14.25 4.56
CA THR A 105 -4.72 14.67 4.70
C THR A 105 -5.30 14.42 6.09
N MET A 106 -4.75 13.49 6.86
CA MET A 106 -5.21 13.19 8.21
C MET A 106 -4.75 14.22 9.24
N GLY A 107 -3.51 14.72 9.09
CA GLY A 107 -2.96 15.75 9.98
C GLY A 107 -3.03 15.33 11.45
N GLU A 108 -3.53 16.23 12.30
CA GLU A 108 -3.66 16.03 13.75
C GLU A 108 -4.58 14.85 14.15
N MET A 109 -5.43 14.37 13.24
CA MET A 109 -6.33 13.26 13.51
C MET A 109 -5.66 11.89 13.36
N THR A 110 -4.45 11.82 12.80
CA THR A 110 -3.79 10.54 12.46
C THR A 110 -3.67 9.62 13.67
N MET A 111 -3.14 10.09 14.79
CA MET A 111 -2.96 9.26 15.99
C MET A 111 -4.28 8.76 16.54
N GLN A 112 -5.31 9.62 16.59
CA GLN A 112 -6.64 9.22 17.07
C GLN A 112 -7.26 8.15 16.16
N ALA A 113 -7.11 8.30 14.83
CA ALA A 113 -7.60 7.33 13.86
C ALA A 113 -6.87 5.99 13.97
N LEU A 114 -5.53 6.00 14.11
CA LEU A 114 -4.74 4.78 14.32
C LEU A 114 -5.18 4.03 15.59
N THR A 115 -5.34 4.75 16.71
CA THR A 115 -5.84 4.17 17.97
C THR A 115 -7.22 3.56 17.78
N TYR A 116 -8.14 4.27 17.12
CA TYR A 116 -9.48 3.76 16.87
C TYR A 116 -9.46 2.47 16.02
N ILE A 117 -8.66 2.44 14.95
CA ILE A 117 -8.53 1.27 14.05
C ILE A 117 -7.97 0.08 14.84
N LYS A 118 -6.96 0.29 15.68
CA LYS A 118 -6.30 -0.78 16.44
C LYS A 118 -7.15 -1.24 17.62
N ASP A 119 -7.53 -0.34 18.49
CA ASP A 119 -8.09 -0.67 19.80
C ASP A 119 -9.60 -0.94 19.73
N GLU A 120 -10.34 -0.16 18.93
CA GLU A 120 -11.80 -0.30 18.86
C GLU A 120 -12.22 -1.26 17.74
N LEU A 121 -11.53 -1.22 16.59
CA LEU A 121 -11.88 -2.10 15.49
C LEU A 121 -11.10 -3.42 15.51
N GLY A 122 -9.98 -3.50 16.22
CA GLY A 122 -9.13 -4.70 16.24
C GLY A 122 -8.51 -5.02 14.88
N LEU A 123 -8.34 -4.02 14.03
CA LEU A 123 -7.66 -4.14 12.75
C LEU A 123 -6.18 -3.78 12.88
N LYS A 124 -5.40 -4.09 11.88
CA LYS A 124 -4.06 -3.54 11.72
C LYS A 124 -4.15 -2.12 11.18
N ALA A 125 -3.15 -1.31 11.49
CA ALA A 125 -3.10 0.07 11.08
C ALA A 125 -1.70 0.47 10.61
N GLY A 126 -1.66 1.32 9.60
CA GLY A 126 -0.45 1.90 9.06
C GLY A 126 -0.64 3.33 8.61
N VAL A 127 0.44 3.94 8.21
CA VAL A 127 0.46 5.27 7.59
C VAL A 127 1.21 5.21 6.27
N TRP A 128 0.77 6.01 5.32
CA TRP A 128 1.43 6.15 4.05
C TRP A 128 1.61 7.63 3.66
N ALA A 129 2.57 7.90 2.81
CA ALA A 129 2.82 9.24 2.30
C ALA A 129 3.40 9.22 0.89
N TRP A 130 3.12 10.30 0.16
CA TRP A 130 3.71 10.56 -1.16
C TRP A 130 5.19 10.89 -1.08
N GLN A 131 5.89 10.64 -2.17
CA GLN A 131 7.31 10.96 -2.35
C GLN A 131 7.67 12.41 -1.99
N GLY A 132 6.76 13.35 -2.20
CA GLY A 132 6.97 14.77 -1.86
C GLY A 132 6.91 15.09 -0.37
N THR A 133 6.41 14.17 0.44
CA THR A 133 6.33 14.33 1.89
C THR A 133 7.69 14.03 2.53
N PRO A 134 8.20 14.92 3.38
CA PRO A 134 9.48 14.68 4.05
C PRO A 134 9.47 13.39 4.86
N ILE A 135 10.52 12.58 4.77
CA ILE A 135 10.62 11.28 5.47
C ILE A 135 10.46 11.44 6.98
N CYS A 136 10.92 12.55 7.58
CA CYS A 136 10.73 12.81 9.01
C CYS A 136 9.25 12.91 9.45
N ALA A 137 8.31 13.06 8.51
CA ALA A 137 6.88 13.02 8.84
C ALA A 137 6.42 11.65 9.39
N PHE A 138 7.16 10.58 9.12
CA PHE A 138 6.88 9.26 9.68
C PHE A 138 7.36 9.08 11.13
N GLU A 139 8.32 9.89 11.62
CA GLU A 139 8.98 9.68 12.93
C GLU A 139 7.98 9.59 14.08
N GLN A 140 6.98 10.44 14.10
CA GLN A 140 5.96 10.44 15.17
C GLN A 140 5.04 9.22 15.17
N TYR A 141 5.05 8.42 14.10
CA TYR A 141 4.25 7.21 13.94
C TYR A 141 5.07 5.92 14.08
N LEU A 142 6.36 6.04 14.37
CA LEU A 142 7.24 4.92 14.72
C LEU A 142 6.95 4.48 16.16
N VAL A 143 5.79 3.90 16.35
CA VAL A 143 5.28 3.43 17.65
C VAL A 143 4.91 1.96 17.57
N PRO A 144 5.01 1.19 18.66
CA PRO A 144 4.89 -0.27 18.62
C PRO A 144 3.54 -0.82 18.11
N PHE A 145 2.50 0.01 18.03
CA PHE A 145 1.18 -0.42 17.56
C PHE A 145 0.93 -0.17 16.06
N VAL A 146 1.79 0.59 15.38
CA VAL A 146 1.71 0.73 13.92
C VAL A 146 2.34 -0.49 13.27
N ASP A 147 1.63 -1.15 12.37
CA ASP A 147 2.05 -2.42 11.76
C ASP A 147 2.85 -2.20 10.48
N ILE A 148 2.64 -1.07 9.80
CA ILE A 148 3.28 -0.77 8.52
C ILE A 148 3.44 0.73 8.31
N ILE A 149 4.57 1.12 7.74
CA ILE A 149 4.77 2.41 7.09
C ILE A 149 4.93 2.18 5.60
N GLU A 150 4.23 2.97 4.80
CA GLU A 150 4.18 2.80 3.36
C GLU A 150 4.64 4.08 2.67
N TYR A 151 5.53 3.92 1.70
CA TYR A 151 6.09 5.00 0.92
C TYR A 151 5.65 4.88 -0.53
N GLU A 152 4.84 5.84 -0.98
CA GLU A 152 4.47 5.97 -2.39
C GLU A 152 5.62 6.63 -3.16
N SER A 153 6.29 5.84 -3.95
CA SER A 153 7.55 6.19 -4.58
C SER A 153 7.41 7.03 -5.85
N ARG A 154 6.19 7.17 -6.39
CA ARG A 154 5.96 7.89 -7.64
C ARG A 154 4.88 8.95 -7.51
N ALA A 155 5.26 10.20 -7.78
CA ALA A 155 4.33 11.24 -8.16
C ALA A 155 3.88 10.98 -9.61
N HIS A 156 2.80 10.26 -9.79
CA HIS A 156 2.34 9.73 -11.08
C HIS A 156 2.20 10.76 -12.23
N PHE A 157 2.03 12.05 -11.92
CA PHE A 157 1.80 13.09 -12.93
C PHE A 157 3.04 13.86 -13.36
N TRP A 158 3.94 14.18 -12.44
CA TRP A 158 5.05 15.08 -12.71
C TRP A 158 6.10 14.50 -13.66
N VAL A 159 6.23 13.19 -13.72
CA VAL A 159 7.29 12.54 -14.51
C VAL A 159 7.00 12.57 -16.00
N LYS A 160 5.75 12.51 -16.44
CA LYS A 160 5.39 12.56 -17.87
C LYS A 160 5.46 13.97 -18.45
N GLU A 161 5.07 14.99 -17.69
CA GLU A 161 4.99 16.37 -18.19
C GLU A 161 6.30 17.14 -18.05
N SER A 162 7.11 16.83 -17.04
CA SER A 162 8.38 17.52 -16.80
C SER A 162 9.53 17.07 -17.69
N GLY A 163 9.35 16.00 -18.49
CA GLY A 163 10.44 15.43 -19.33
C GLY A 163 11.60 14.86 -18.52
N LYS A 164 11.50 14.76 -17.19
CA LYS A 164 12.54 14.17 -16.34
C LYS A 164 12.53 12.65 -16.46
N SER A 165 13.71 12.09 -16.57
CA SER A 165 13.89 10.64 -16.63
C SER A 165 13.40 9.97 -15.34
N PRO A 166 12.75 8.81 -15.44
CA PRO A 166 12.49 7.96 -14.28
C PRO A 166 13.74 7.64 -13.45
N HIS A 167 14.92 7.68 -14.03
CA HIS A 167 16.20 7.39 -13.36
C HIS A 167 16.57 8.39 -12.25
N ASP A 168 16.21 9.66 -12.42
CA ASP A 168 16.47 10.66 -11.37
C ASP A 168 15.59 10.44 -10.15
N MET A 169 14.43 9.81 -10.34
CA MET A 169 13.50 9.47 -9.26
C MET A 169 13.96 8.24 -8.49
N ASP A 170 14.59 7.27 -9.15
CA ASP A 170 15.08 6.06 -8.51
C ASP A 170 16.16 6.38 -7.45
N ALA A 171 17.02 7.38 -7.70
CA ALA A 171 18.02 7.82 -6.73
C ALA A 171 17.38 8.44 -5.47
N ILE A 172 16.33 9.26 -5.65
CA ILE A 172 15.59 9.85 -4.53
C ILE A 172 14.86 8.76 -3.74
N MET A 173 14.23 7.83 -4.43
CA MET A 173 13.56 6.68 -3.82
C MET A 173 14.53 5.83 -3.00
N SER A 174 15.67 5.48 -3.56
CA SER A 174 16.69 4.67 -2.90
C SER A 174 17.17 5.34 -1.61
N GLU A 175 17.41 6.65 -1.63
CA GLU A 175 17.80 7.39 -0.43
C GLU A 175 16.68 7.44 0.60
N ASN A 176 15.44 7.68 0.18
CA ASN A 176 14.32 7.74 1.10
C ASN A 176 14.04 6.38 1.76
N ILE A 177 14.08 5.28 1.01
CA ILE A 177 13.91 3.92 1.57
C ILE A 177 15.01 3.63 2.60
N ARG A 178 16.26 3.96 2.30
CA ARG A 178 17.39 3.77 3.23
C ARG A 178 17.16 4.55 4.53
N ARG A 179 16.71 5.80 4.43
CA ARG A 179 16.42 6.65 5.60
C ARG A 179 15.26 6.11 6.41
N MET A 180 14.16 5.69 5.77
CA MET A 180 13.03 5.06 6.45
C MET A 180 13.46 3.79 7.17
N ARG A 181 14.28 2.94 6.53
CA ARG A 181 14.81 1.74 7.16
C ARG A 181 15.65 2.08 8.41
N ALA A 182 16.54 3.05 8.30
CA ALA A 182 17.33 3.51 9.44
C ALA A 182 16.45 4.00 10.59
N MET A 183 15.41 4.78 10.30
CA MET A 183 14.46 5.26 11.32
C MET A 183 13.74 4.10 12.03
N VAL A 184 13.28 3.10 11.29
CA VAL A 184 12.62 1.90 11.87
C VAL A 184 13.60 1.11 12.74
N ASP A 185 14.86 0.96 12.31
CA ASP A 185 15.91 0.26 13.06
C ASP A 185 16.29 1.02 14.35
N GLU A 186 16.46 2.34 14.26
CA GLU A 186 16.75 3.21 15.42
C GLU A 186 15.62 3.21 16.45
N ALA A 187 14.37 3.07 15.99
CA ALA A 187 13.21 2.91 16.87
C ALA A 187 13.08 1.50 17.48
N GLY A 188 13.92 0.54 17.08
CA GLY A 188 13.86 -0.84 17.55
C GLY A 188 12.66 -1.64 17.04
N LEU A 189 12.08 -1.25 15.90
CA LEU A 189 10.83 -1.80 15.34
C LEU A 189 11.06 -2.72 14.13
N GLN A 190 12.31 -3.06 13.82
CA GLN A 190 12.68 -3.85 12.64
C GLN A 190 12.00 -5.22 12.56
N ASP A 191 11.61 -5.78 13.70
CA ASP A 191 10.95 -7.10 13.79
C ASP A 191 9.43 -7.03 13.92
N SER A 192 8.86 -5.83 14.01
CA SER A 192 7.43 -5.62 14.28
C SER A 192 6.73 -4.67 13.31
N MET A 193 7.47 -3.91 12.52
CA MET A 193 6.92 -2.94 11.57
C MET A 193 7.40 -3.24 10.15
N GLU A 194 6.47 -3.34 9.23
CA GLU A 194 6.79 -3.47 7.81
C GLU A 194 7.16 -2.12 7.20
N LEU A 195 8.11 -2.14 6.28
CA LEU A 195 8.42 -1.03 5.38
C LEU A 195 7.96 -1.40 3.98
N MET A 196 6.86 -0.82 3.56
CA MET A 196 6.28 -1.04 2.23
C MET A 196 6.68 0.07 1.26
N VAL A 197 6.95 -0.34 0.05
CA VAL A 197 7.14 0.57 -1.09
C VAL A 197 6.06 0.29 -2.11
N ASP A 198 5.32 1.32 -2.45
CA ASP A 198 4.32 1.34 -3.51
C ASP A 198 4.81 2.20 -4.69
N GLY A 199 4.36 1.85 -5.87
CA GLY A 199 4.61 2.62 -7.09
C GLY A 199 5.88 2.24 -7.84
N GLY A 200 5.68 1.71 -9.04
CA GLY A 200 6.72 1.50 -10.04
C GLY A 200 7.69 0.36 -9.79
N LEU A 201 7.44 -0.49 -8.83
CA LEU A 201 8.22 -1.70 -8.63
C LEU A 201 8.06 -2.66 -9.83
N ASN A 202 9.18 -3.29 -10.18
CA ASN A 202 9.24 -4.28 -11.25
C ASN A 202 10.47 -5.18 -11.06
N ALA A 203 10.58 -6.23 -11.87
CA ALA A 203 11.67 -7.19 -11.79
C ALA A 203 13.07 -6.55 -11.97
N GLY A 204 13.16 -5.38 -12.62
CA GLY A 204 14.43 -4.69 -12.86
C GLY A 204 14.95 -3.90 -11.66
N ASN A 205 14.07 -3.43 -10.77
CA ASN A 205 14.46 -2.55 -9.66
C ASN A 205 14.22 -3.15 -8.26
N VAL A 206 13.34 -4.14 -8.12
CA VAL A 206 12.93 -4.69 -6.82
C VAL A 206 14.12 -5.18 -5.96
N ALA A 207 15.11 -5.80 -6.59
CA ALA A 207 16.28 -6.33 -5.86
C ALA A 207 17.11 -5.23 -5.18
N GLU A 208 17.14 -4.03 -5.73
CA GLU A 208 17.79 -2.89 -5.11
C GLU A 208 17.02 -2.45 -3.86
N PHE A 209 15.71 -2.26 -3.96
CA PHE A 209 14.89 -1.80 -2.85
C PHE A 209 14.85 -2.80 -1.69
N ILE A 210 14.88 -4.09 -1.98
CA ILE A 210 15.07 -5.12 -0.94
C ILE A 210 16.41 -4.92 -0.20
N ARG A 211 17.51 -4.69 -0.93
CA ARG A 211 18.82 -4.43 -0.29
C ARG A 211 18.83 -3.14 0.55
N LEU A 212 17.96 -2.18 0.22
CA LEU A 212 17.81 -0.93 0.98
C LEU A 212 16.91 -1.07 2.21
N GLY A 213 16.28 -2.23 2.38
CA GLY A 213 15.51 -2.55 3.59
C GLY A 213 14.00 -2.57 3.41
N MET A 214 13.49 -2.51 2.18
CA MET A 214 12.08 -2.77 1.90
C MET A 214 11.71 -4.19 2.33
N THR A 215 10.63 -4.33 3.09
CA THR A 215 10.11 -5.64 3.53
C THR A 215 8.88 -6.08 2.76
N VAL A 216 8.16 -5.13 2.17
CA VAL A 216 6.98 -5.35 1.34
C VAL A 216 7.07 -4.54 0.06
N GLY A 217 6.81 -5.17 -1.08
CA GLY A 217 6.65 -4.48 -2.35
C GLY A 217 5.20 -4.55 -2.84
N GLU A 218 4.63 -3.41 -3.24
CA GLU A 218 3.38 -3.38 -3.98
C GLU A 218 3.64 -3.59 -5.47
N PHE A 219 2.89 -4.50 -6.05
CA PHE A 219 2.94 -4.77 -7.48
C PHE A 219 1.53 -4.80 -8.06
N SER A 220 1.20 -3.88 -8.94
CA SER A 220 -0.07 -3.87 -9.66
C SER A 220 0.13 -4.14 -11.16
N SER A 221 0.70 -3.20 -11.90
CA SER A 221 0.87 -3.38 -13.34
C SER A 221 1.74 -4.57 -13.75
N PRO A 222 2.83 -4.94 -13.06
CA PRO A 222 3.61 -6.13 -13.42
C PRO A 222 2.86 -7.45 -13.26
N LEU A 223 1.88 -7.50 -12.35
CA LEU A 223 1.08 -8.71 -12.10
C LEU A 223 -0.18 -8.77 -12.99
N LEU A 224 -0.76 -7.62 -13.32
CA LEU A 224 -2.08 -7.54 -13.96
C LEU A 224 -2.03 -7.14 -15.43
N LYS A 225 -0.92 -6.56 -15.89
CA LYS A 225 -0.72 -6.18 -17.29
C LYS A 225 0.37 -7.03 -17.91
N GLY A 226 0.04 -7.73 -18.97
CA GLY A 226 1.03 -8.41 -19.81
C GLY A 226 2.01 -7.44 -20.48
N PRO A 227 3.02 -7.96 -21.22
CA PRO A 227 4.11 -7.19 -21.81
C PRO A 227 3.68 -6.01 -22.69
N ASN A 228 2.47 -6.03 -23.21
CA ASN A 228 1.92 -5.00 -24.10
C ASN A 228 0.98 -4.00 -23.35
N GLY A 229 1.01 -3.97 -22.02
CA GLY A 229 0.12 -3.13 -21.23
C GLY A 229 -1.36 -3.53 -21.28
N LYS A 230 -1.67 -4.68 -21.89
CA LYS A 230 -3.00 -5.28 -21.88
C LYS A 230 -3.05 -6.36 -20.82
N PHE A 231 -4.23 -6.53 -20.24
CA PHE A 231 -4.47 -7.65 -19.33
C PHE A 231 -4.09 -8.97 -19.99
N ALA A 232 -3.27 -9.76 -19.33
CA ALA A 232 -2.86 -11.08 -19.79
C ALA A 232 -3.22 -12.09 -18.69
N PRO A 233 -4.38 -12.77 -18.81
CA PRO A 233 -4.73 -13.84 -17.89
C PRO A 233 -3.70 -14.97 -18.00
N GLY A 234 -3.22 -15.47 -16.88
CA GLY A 234 -2.35 -16.65 -16.82
C GLY A 234 -0.88 -16.43 -17.21
N THR A 235 -0.31 -15.20 -17.04
CA THR A 235 1.13 -14.94 -17.22
C THR A 235 1.88 -14.88 -15.91
#